data_a8202a7b04bd622c4407780dca70f2ce
#
_entry.id   a8202a7b04bd622c4407780dca70f2ce
#
_cell.length_a   1.000
_cell.length_b   1.000
_cell.length_c   1.000
_cell.angle_alpha   90.00
_cell.angle_beta   90.00
_cell.angle_gamma   90.00
#
_symmetry.space_group_name_H-M   'P 1'
#
loop_
_entity.id
_entity.type
_entity.pdbx_description
1 polymer ?
#
loop_
_entity_poly.entity_id
_entity_poly.type
_entity_poly.pdbx_seq_one_letter_code
_entity_poly.pdbx_strand_id
1 'polypeptide(L)'
;MICLLVLLYDSRVMRVKKNLLTGIILCLALTGCTAETEEKAAPSAAAETTPQIIDVTPSPAAASTPSGEITSSGFTLDQVPPYSGSPYAVVNNNHPYFDESTLKAESYEAYSVLDDLGRCGIAEACIGQDLMPTEERGSIGMIKPSGWHTVRYDDLIADKYLYNRCHLIGYELTGENANPLNLITGTRYMNVEGMEPFENETADYIRSTGSHVQYRVTPVFEGNNLVASGVLMEAESVEDKGQGLMFCVYCYNVQPGIVINYADGSSARAEISSTATAASSEQMTYIVNTNTGKFHLLTCPSVSDIKEKNKITYSGNREDLISQGYEPCKRCNS
;
A
#
# COMPACT_ATOMS: atom_id res chain seq x y z
N MET A 1 -0.18 -57.97 -24.65
CA MET A 1 1.18 -58.16 -25.09
C MET A 1 1.68 -56.81 -25.58
N ILE A 2 2.74 -56.30 -24.94
CA ILE A 2 3.65 -55.26 -25.46
C ILE A 2 3.16 -53.81 -25.26
N CYS A 3 3.88 -52.87 -24.73
CA CYS A 3 5.11 -52.78 -23.93
C CYS A 3 5.11 -51.36 -23.34
N LEU A 4 5.48 -51.31 -22.09
CA LEU A 4 5.68 -50.11 -21.29
C LEU A 4 6.97 -49.41 -21.75
N LEU A 5 6.93 -48.10 -22.03
CA LEU A 5 8.15 -47.29 -22.08
C LEU A 5 7.97 -46.03 -21.16
N VAL A 6 8.63 -46.13 -20.04
CA VAL A 6 8.89 -45.04 -19.11
C VAL A 6 10.08 -44.25 -19.61
N LEU A 7 9.92 -42.94 -19.84
CA LEU A 7 11.04 -42.03 -20.02
C LEU A 7 11.19 -41.12 -18.82
N LEU A 8 12.18 -41.44 -18.02
CA LEU A 8 12.72 -40.59 -16.96
C LEU A 8 13.44 -39.38 -17.60
N TYR A 9 13.04 -38.18 -17.26
CA TYR A 9 13.73 -36.94 -17.63
C TYR A 9 14.56 -36.44 -16.45
N ASP A 10 15.87 -36.59 -16.59
CA ASP A 10 16.87 -36.20 -15.60
C ASP A 10 17.20 -34.70 -15.77
N SER A 11 16.92 -33.89 -14.75
CA SER A 11 17.21 -32.47 -14.76
C SER A 11 18.61 -32.18 -14.22
N ARG A 12 19.58 -32.00 -15.13
CA ARG A 12 20.91 -31.48 -14.78
C ARG A 12 20.96 -29.97 -14.82
N VAL A 13 21.24 -29.45 -13.68
CA VAL A 13 21.59 -28.04 -13.37
C VAL A 13 22.83 -27.64 -14.19
N MET A 14 22.71 -26.60 -15.03
CA MET A 14 23.87 -25.93 -15.62
C MET A 14 24.16 -24.61 -14.90
N ARG A 15 25.26 -24.60 -14.12
CA ARG A 15 25.90 -23.38 -13.60
C ARG A 15 26.68 -22.72 -14.75
N VAL A 16 26.34 -21.47 -15.08
CA VAL A 16 27.17 -20.64 -15.97
C VAL A 16 28.14 -19.82 -15.12
N LYS A 17 29.42 -20.05 -15.32
CA LYS A 17 30.54 -19.26 -14.76
C LYS A 17 30.68 -17.95 -15.53
N LYS A 18 30.79 -16.83 -14.79
CA LYS A 18 31.25 -15.54 -15.31
C LYS A 18 32.72 -15.63 -15.65
N ASN A 19 33.09 -15.31 -16.89
CA ASN A 19 34.47 -15.01 -17.28
C ASN A 19 34.60 -13.52 -17.60
N LEU A 20 35.48 -12.90 -16.86
CA LEU A 20 36.05 -11.56 -17.00
C LEU A 20 36.98 -11.53 -18.24
N LEU A 21 36.77 -10.58 -19.14
CA LEU A 21 37.80 -10.26 -20.12
C LEU A 21 37.98 -8.74 -20.19
N THR A 22 39.14 -8.34 -19.70
CA THR A 22 39.74 -7.02 -19.76
C THR A 22 40.25 -6.76 -21.16
N GLY A 23 39.84 -5.66 -21.76
CA GLY A 23 40.42 -5.20 -23.05
C GLY A 23 40.79 -3.72 -22.93
N ILE A 24 42.10 -3.49 -22.75
CA ILE A 24 42.76 -2.19 -22.84
C ILE A 24 42.98 -1.85 -24.31
N ILE A 25 42.51 -0.69 -24.78
CA ILE A 25 43.01 -0.05 -25.99
C ILE A 25 43.40 1.39 -25.66
N LEU A 26 44.72 1.58 -25.75
CA LEU A 26 45.46 2.83 -25.71
C LEU A 26 45.57 3.37 -27.15
N CYS A 27 45.20 4.62 -27.42
CA CYS A 27 45.72 5.33 -28.61
C CYS A 27 45.88 6.82 -28.35
N LEU A 28 47.08 7.21 -28.70
CA LEU A 28 47.80 8.47 -28.50
C LEU A 28 47.21 9.71 -29.17
N ALA A 29 47.52 10.78 -28.52
CA ALA A 29 47.67 12.18 -28.86
C ALA A 29 47.97 12.57 -30.36
N LEU A 30 47.45 13.77 -30.71
CA LEU A 30 48.26 14.76 -31.41
C LEU A 30 47.71 16.18 -31.18
N THR A 31 48.59 17.02 -30.83
CA THR A 31 48.71 18.43 -30.57
C THR A 31 48.17 19.35 -31.66
N GLY A 32 47.70 20.51 -31.21
CA GLY A 32 47.49 21.70 -32.07
C GLY A 32 47.15 22.92 -31.22
N CYS A 33 48.18 23.69 -30.85
CA CYS A 33 48.10 25.03 -30.29
C CYS A 33 47.71 26.05 -31.36
N THR A 34 46.85 27.03 -31.05
CA THR A 34 47.04 28.44 -31.41
C THR A 34 46.36 29.34 -30.39
N ALA A 35 47.10 30.36 -29.99
CA ALA A 35 46.80 31.34 -28.95
C ALA A 35 46.20 32.63 -29.60
N GLU A 36 45.79 33.53 -28.65
CA GLU A 36 45.54 34.97 -28.78
C GLU A 36 44.12 35.35 -29.26
N THR A 37 43.41 36.28 -28.65
CA THR A 37 43.80 37.52 -27.90
C THR A 37 42.64 38.01 -27.05
N GLU A 38 42.97 38.64 -25.94
CA GLU A 38 42.08 39.42 -25.06
C GLU A 38 41.50 40.65 -25.80
N GLU A 39 40.23 40.94 -25.57
CA GLU A 39 39.76 42.35 -25.65
C GLU A 39 38.74 42.63 -24.54
N LYS A 40 39.05 43.62 -23.75
CA LYS A 40 38.41 44.13 -22.56
C LYS A 40 37.51 45.30 -22.94
N ALA A 41 36.24 45.24 -22.68
CA ALA A 41 35.37 46.41 -22.58
C ALA A 41 34.27 46.24 -21.56
N ALA A 42 34.19 47.13 -20.61
CA ALA A 42 33.15 47.32 -19.61
C ALA A 42 32.15 48.41 -20.07
N PRO A 43 31.18 48.81 -19.24
CA PRO A 43 29.84 48.21 -19.11
C PRO A 43 28.77 49.20 -19.66
N SER A 44 27.60 48.71 -20.05
CA SER A 44 26.43 49.56 -20.30
C SER A 44 25.13 48.92 -19.82
N ALA A 45 24.52 49.69 -18.90
CA ALA A 45 23.10 49.90 -18.64
C ALA A 45 22.15 48.69 -18.48
N ALA A 46 21.55 48.66 -17.30
CA ALA A 46 20.35 47.93 -16.90
C ALA A 46 19.21 48.06 -17.92
N ALA A 47 18.63 46.89 -18.26
CA ALA A 47 17.27 46.79 -18.73
C ALA A 47 16.52 45.82 -17.78
N GLU A 48 15.57 46.35 -17.05
CA GLU A 48 14.59 45.62 -16.30
C GLU A 48 13.83 44.69 -17.23
N THR A 49 13.97 43.38 -17.04
CA THR A 49 13.10 42.38 -17.67
C THR A 49 12.13 41.89 -16.62
N THR A 50 10.90 42.36 -16.73
CA THR A 50 9.71 41.82 -16.06
C THR A 50 9.63 40.29 -16.29
N PRO A 51 9.42 39.47 -15.27
CA PRO A 51 9.20 38.05 -15.49
C PRO A 51 7.87 37.84 -16.23
N GLN A 52 7.95 37.36 -17.45
CA GLN A 52 6.78 36.85 -18.15
C GLN A 52 6.32 35.58 -17.43
N ILE A 53 5.10 35.62 -16.91
CA ILE A 53 4.35 34.47 -16.46
C ILE A 53 4.08 33.62 -17.71
N ILE A 54 4.76 32.48 -17.81
CA ILE A 54 4.41 31.47 -18.80
C ILE A 54 3.14 30.78 -18.24
N ASP A 55 2.01 31.13 -18.84
CA ASP A 55 0.73 30.47 -18.65
C ASP A 55 0.83 29.08 -19.26
N VAL A 56 1.17 28.10 -18.45
CA VAL A 56 1.09 26.69 -18.81
C VAL A 56 -0.38 26.25 -18.66
N THR A 57 -1.11 26.45 -19.76
CA THR A 57 -2.43 25.84 -19.91
C THR A 57 -2.27 24.33 -19.82
N PRO A 58 -2.87 23.67 -18.85
CA PRO A 58 -2.91 22.21 -18.84
C PRO A 58 -3.75 21.74 -20.03
N SER A 59 -3.17 20.85 -20.83
CA SER A 59 -3.91 20.14 -21.88
C SER A 59 -5.02 19.33 -21.21
N PRO A 60 -6.26 19.44 -21.66
CA PRO A 60 -7.34 18.65 -21.08
C PRO A 60 -7.21 17.21 -21.54
N ALA A 61 -6.73 16.32 -20.68
CA ALA A 61 -7.07 14.93 -20.76
C ALA A 61 -8.60 14.85 -20.53
N ALA A 62 -9.32 14.32 -21.48
CA ALA A 62 -10.76 14.23 -21.43
C ALA A 62 -11.16 13.19 -20.35
N ALA A 63 -11.34 13.66 -19.13
CA ALA A 63 -12.05 12.91 -18.11
C ALA A 63 -13.54 13.02 -18.43
N SER A 64 -14.13 11.93 -18.90
CA SER A 64 -15.58 11.76 -18.89
C SER A 64 -15.99 11.50 -17.43
N THR A 65 -16.35 12.56 -16.72
CA THR A 65 -16.90 12.48 -15.37
C THR A 65 -18.31 11.94 -15.42
N PRO A 66 -18.63 10.75 -14.87
CA PRO A 66 -19.99 10.44 -14.52
C PRO A 66 -20.39 11.38 -13.39
N SER A 67 -21.38 12.23 -13.61
CA SER A 67 -21.96 13.09 -12.59
C SER A 67 -22.87 12.25 -11.69
N GLY A 68 -22.29 11.49 -10.78
CA GLY A 68 -22.95 10.75 -9.72
C GLY A 68 -22.29 11.10 -8.40
N GLU A 69 -23.07 11.40 -7.37
CA GLU A 69 -22.57 11.58 -6.01
C GLU A 69 -22.06 10.22 -5.51
N ILE A 70 -20.75 10.08 -5.29
CA ILE A 70 -20.15 8.85 -4.76
C ILE A 70 -20.48 8.78 -3.28
N THR A 71 -21.25 7.78 -2.87
CA THR A 71 -21.64 7.59 -1.47
C THR A 71 -21.29 6.18 -0.99
N SER A 72 -20.60 6.06 0.13
CA SER A 72 -20.49 4.79 0.87
C SER A 72 -21.69 4.65 1.79
N SER A 73 -22.84 4.25 1.25
CA SER A 73 -24.05 4.08 2.07
C SER A 73 -23.92 2.83 2.95
N GLY A 74 -23.99 3.03 4.27
CA GLY A 74 -24.10 1.94 5.25
C GLY A 74 -22.89 1.73 6.16
N PHE A 75 -21.70 2.26 5.85
CA PHE A 75 -20.55 2.18 6.72
C PHE A 75 -20.51 3.28 7.77
N THR A 76 -20.20 2.91 9.01
CA THR A 76 -19.93 3.83 10.12
C THR A 76 -18.73 3.34 10.93
N LEU A 77 -17.94 4.24 11.50
CA LEU A 77 -16.68 3.90 12.19
C LEU A 77 -16.90 3.03 13.45
N ASP A 78 -18.09 3.07 14.05
CA ASP A 78 -18.46 2.21 15.20
C ASP A 78 -18.57 0.72 14.85
N GLN A 79 -18.64 0.39 13.56
CA GLN A 79 -18.57 -1.00 13.07
C GLN A 79 -17.14 -1.56 13.06
N VAL A 80 -16.13 -0.69 13.21
CA VAL A 80 -14.71 -1.07 13.17
C VAL A 80 -14.26 -1.39 14.60
N PRO A 81 -13.72 -2.61 14.84
CA PRO A 81 -13.15 -2.92 16.15
C PRO A 81 -11.94 -2.02 16.44
N PRO A 82 -11.65 -1.72 17.72
CA PRO A 82 -10.41 -1.02 18.08
C PRO A 82 -9.16 -1.75 17.53
N TYR A 83 -8.14 -0.97 17.17
CA TYR A 83 -6.85 -1.54 16.74
C TYR A 83 -6.27 -2.47 17.82
N SER A 84 -5.94 -3.69 17.44
CA SER A 84 -5.43 -4.74 18.34
C SER A 84 -4.14 -5.42 17.82
N GLY A 85 -3.39 -4.71 16.96
CA GLY A 85 -2.13 -5.21 16.39
C GLY A 85 -2.23 -5.74 14.95
N SER A 86 -3.43 -5.94 14.41
CA SER A 86 -3.62 -6.27 12.99
C SER A 86 -3.69 -4.99 12.16
N PRO A 87 -3.04 -4.92 10.98
CA PRO A 87 -3.06 -3.71 10.14
C PRO A 87 -4.46 -3.39 9.57
N TYR A 88 -5.34 -4.37 9.54
CA TYR A 88 -6.72 -4.20 9.08
C TYR A 88 -7.72 -5.03 9.90
N ALA A 89 -8.99 -4.70 9.77
CA ALA A 89 -10.11 -5.50 10.25
C ALA A 89 -11.11 -5.76 9.12
N VAL A 90 -11.64 -6.97 9.07
CA VAL A 90 -12.77 -7.29 8.19
C VAL A 90 -14.03 -6.65 8.77
N VAL A 91 -14.77 -5.94 7.94
CA VAL A 91 -16.04 -5.31 8.31
C VAL A 91 -17.18 -5.82 7.43
N ASN A 92 -18.41 -5.58 7.82
CA ASN A 92 -19.61 -6.00 7.09
C ASN A 92 -19.59 -7.48 6.63
N ASN A 93 -19.06 -8.38 7.43
CA ASN A 93 -18.88 -9.80 7.06
C ASN A 93 -18.16 -10.01 5.71
N ASN A 94 -17.22 -9.13 5.38
CA ASN A 94 -16.46 -9.12 4.13
C ASN A 94 -17.27 -8.81 2.86
N HIS A 95 -18.48 -8.25 2.97
CA HIS A 95 -19.29 -7.84 1.83
C HIS A 95 -19.18 -6.33 1.60
N PRO A 96 -18.81 -5.87 0.41
CA PRO A 96 -18.84 -4.46 0.04
C PRO A 96 -20.25 -3.85 0.16
N TYR A 97 -20.30 -2.53 0.32
CA TYR A 97 -21.57 -1.76 0.33
C TYR A 97 -21.93 -1.30 -1.10
N PHE A 98 -21.59 -2.06 -2.13
CA PHE A 98 -22.03 -1.77 -3.50
C PHE A 98 -23.50 -2.13 -3.70
N ASP A 99 -24.16 -1.40 -4.58
CA ASP A 99 -25.45 -1.81 -5.13
C ASP A 99 -25.18 -2.72 -6.34
N GLU A 100 -25.25 -4.03 -6.13
CA GLU A 100 -25.00 -5.03 -7.17
C GLU A 100 -25.79 -4.79 -8.46
N SER A 101 -26.96 -4.14 -8.37
CA SER A 101 -27.81 -3.85 -9.53
C SER A 101 -27.22 -2.78 -10.44
N THR A 102 -26.26 -1.99 -9.94
CA THR A 102 -25.60 -0.90 -10.67
C THR A 102 -24.25 -1.28 -11.24
N LEU A 103 -23.66 -2.40 -10.82
CA LEU A 103 -22.34 -2.84 -11.26
C LEU A 103 -22.36 -3.21 -12.76
N LYS A 104 -21.36 -2.72 -13.47
CA LYS A 104 -21.15 -2.98 -14.90
C LYS A 104 -19.68 -3.22 -15.16
N ALA A 105 -19.40 -4.16 -16.07
CA ALA A 105 -18.05 -4.44 -16.55
C ALA A 105 -17.62 -3.38 -17.59
N GLU A 106 -17.57 -2.13 -17.17
CA GLU A 106 -17.14 -0.98 -17.97
C GLU A 106 -16.12 -0.18 -17.15
N SER A 107 -14.90 -0.05 -17.66
CA SER A 107 -13.82 0.64 -16.96
C SER A 107 -14.11 2.12 -16.74
N TYR A 108 -13.92 2.58 -15.52
CA TYR A 108 -13.98 4.00 -15.16
C TYR A 108 -13.18 4.27 -13.89
N GLU A 109 -12.85 5.54 -13.67
CA GLU A 109 -12.29 6.08 -12.43
C GLU A 109 -13.07 7.32 -12.00
N ALA A 110 -13.26 7.49 -10.70
CA ALA A 110 -13.91 8.65 -10.12
C ALA A 110 -13.25 9.02 -8.79
N TYR A 111 -12.92 10.28 -8.63
CA TYR A 111 -12.27 10.82 -7.43
C TYR A 111 -13.09 12.01 -6.91
N SER A 112 -13.47 11.96 -5.63
CA SER A 112 -14.14 13.10 -4.99
C SER A 112 -13.22 14.30 -4.95
N VAL A 113 -13.78 15.49 -5.11
CA VAL A 113 -13.04 16.74 -4.89
C VAL A 113 -12.59 16.84 -3.43
N LEU A 114 -11.48 17.57 -3.19
CA LEU A 114 -11.06 17.84 -1.83
C LEU A 114 -12.13 18.64 -1.08
N ASP A 115 -12.28 18.36 0.19
CA ASP A 115 -13.16 19.14 1.05
C ASP A 115 -12.53 20.49 1.46
N ASP A 116 -13.25 21.31 2.24
CA ASP A 116 -12.80 22.63 2.71
C ASP A 116 -11.53 22.58 3.58
N LEU A 117 -11.15 21.41 4.09
CA LEU A 117 -9.91 21.15 4.84
C LEU A 117 -8.79 20.60 3.94
N GLY A 118 -9.04 20.45 2.65
CA GLY A 118 -8.09 19.88 1.69
C GLY A 118 -7.91 18.38 1.82
N ARG A 119 -8.90 17.65 2.38
CA ARG A 119 -8.88 16.20 2.56
C ARG A 119 -9.49 15.50 1.35
N CYS A 120 -8.93 14.34 0.98
CA CYS A 120 -9.52 13.49 -0.04
C CYS A 120 -10.86 12.92 0.43
N GLY A 121 -11.81 12.83 -0.50
CA GLY A 121 -13.02 12.02 -0.33
C GLY A 121 -12.84 10.61 -0.92
N ILE A 122 -13.95 10.00 -1.33
CA ILE A 122 -13.98 8.66 -1.90
C ILE A 122 -13.24 8.63 -3.24
N ALA A 123 -12.43 7.59 -3.44
CA ALA A 123 -11.92 7.17 -4.73
C ALA A 123 -12.59 5.85 -5.14
N GLU A 124 -13.16 5.79 -6.34
CA GLU A 124 -13.89 4.63 -6.85
C GLU A 124 -13.51 4.35 -8.31
N ALA A 125 -13.40 3.09 -8.67
CA ALA A 125 -13.14 2.67 -10.04
C ALA A 125 -13.79 1.32 -10.33
N CYS A 126 -14.18 1.12 -11.57
CA CYS A 126 -14.35 -0.22 -12.14
C CYS A 126 -13.08 -0.53 -12.93
N ILE A 127 -12.26 -1.42 -12.41
CA ILE A 127 -10.90 -1.63 -12.91
C ILE A 127 -10.87 -2.80 -13.87
N GLY A 128 -10.63 -2.52 -15.16
CA GLY A 128 -10.27 -3.51 -16.17
C GLY A 128 -8.77 -3.47 -16.47
N GLN A 129 -8.28 -4.40 -17.28
CA GLN A 129 -6.88 -4.42 -17.71
C GLN A 129 -6.46 -3.16 -18.48
N ASP A 130 -7.39 -2.47 -19.10
CA ASP A 130 -7.18 -1.24 -19.88
C ASP A 130 -6.82 -0.02 -19.04
N LEU A 131 -7.17 -0.01 -17.72
CA LEU A 131 -6.76 1.02 -16.79
C LEU A 131 -5.39 0.75 -16.15
N MET A 132 -4.93 -0.50 -16.17
CA MET A 132 -3.66 -0.85 -15.51
C MET A 132 -2.48 -0.16 -16.19
N PRO A 133 -1.44 0.26 -15.43
CA PRO A 133 -0.34 1.05 -15.97
C PRO A 133 0.44 0.29 -17.03
N THR A 134 0.77 0.99 -18.11
CA THR A 134 1.69 0.54 -19.16
C THR A 134 3.04 1.23 -19.09
N GLU A 135 3.20 2.21 -18.20
CA GLU A 135 4.40 3.00 -17.98
C GLU A 135 4.94 2.81 -16.55
N GLU A 136 6.20 3.18 -16.34
CA GLU A 136 6.79 3.17 -15.00
C GLU A 136 6.24 4.30 -14.13
N ARG A 137 6.10 4.02 -12.83
CA ARG A 137 5.61 4.98 -11.85
C ARG A 137 6.50 6.22 -11.77
N GLY A 138 5.90 7.40 -11.93
CA GLY A 138 6.56 8.68 -11.81
C GLY A 138 6.72 9.16 -10.35
N SER A 139 7.40 10.30 -10.18
CA SER A 139 7.55 10.93 -8.86
C SER A 139 6.24 11.60 -8.41
N ILE A 140 5.90 11.43 -7.13
CA ILE A 140 4.75 12.08 -6.48
C ILE A 140 5.17 12.99 -5.31
N GLY A 141 6.48 13.26 -5.18
CA GLY A 141 7.06 14.03 -4.08
C GLY A 141 6.54 15.46 -3.93
N MET A 142 6.03 16.07 -5.01
CA MET A 142 5.47 17.41 -5.02
C MET A 142 4.12 17.54 -4.30
N ILE A 143 3.35 16.45 -4.18
CA ILE A 143 2.03 16.48 -3.55
C ILE A 143 2.19 16.36 -2.04
N LYS A 144 1.48 17.21 -1.32
CA LYS A 144 1.40 17.19 0.15
C LYS A 144 -0.06 17.10 0.54
N PRO A 145 -0.54 15.87 0.84
CA PRO A 145 -1.90 15.68 1.33
C PRO A 145 -2.16 16.40 2.65
N SER A 146 -3.43 16.51 3.07
CA SER A 146 -3.78 17.10 4.37
C SER A 146 -3.00 16.44 5.51
N GLY A 147 -2.56 17.22 6.50
CA GLY A 147 -1.77 16.73 7.64
C GLY A 147 -0.38 16.16 7.30
N TRP A 148 0.19 16.49 6.13
CA TRP A 148 1.49 15.97 5.69
C TRP A 148 2.66 16.49 6.51
N HIS A 149 3.44 15.58 7.08
CA HIS A 149 4.74 15.84 7.70
C HIS A 149 5.81 14.90 7.15
N THR A 150 7.04 15.40 7.02
CA THR A 150 8.21 14.56 6.75
C THR A 150 8.85 14.18 8.09
N VAL A 151 8.48 13.04 8.64
CA VAL A 151 8.94 12.56 9.96
C VAL A 151 9.66 11.23 9.81
N ARG A 152 10.73 11.05 10.60
CA ARG A 152 11.55 9.84 10.59
C ARG A 152 11.64 9.20 11.98
N TYR A 153 11.63 7.86 11.95
CA TYR A 153 11.86 7.00 13.12
C TYR A 153 12.76 5.83 12.69
N ASP A 154 14.07 6.11 12.56
CA ASP A 154 15.07 5.26 11.90
C ASP A 154 15.24 3.86 12.52
N ASP A 155 14.89 3.70 13.77
CA ASP A 155 14.97 2.47 14.57
C ASP A 155 13.64 1.71 14.69
N LEU A 156 12.51 2.34 14.32
CA LEU A 156 11.17 1.73 14.41
C LEU A 156 10.57 1.39 13.05
N ILE A 157 10.99 2.06 11.99
CA ILE A 157 10.40 1.93 10.66
C ILE A 157 11.49 1.55 9.67
N ALA A 158 11.32 0.44 8.96
CA ALA A 158 12.33 -0.10 8.04
C ALA A 158 12.80 0.94 6.99
N ASP A 159 11.85 1.68 6.38
CA ASP A 159 12.14 2.74 5.41
C ASP A 159 12.38 4.10 6.07
N LYS A 160 12.39 4.15 7.41
CA LYS A 160 12.67 5.31 8.24
C LYS A 160 11.58 6.38 8.28
N TYR A 161 10.77 6.54 7.25
CA TYR A 161 9.73 7.58 7.16
C TYR A 161 8.39 7.04 7.66
N LEU A 162 7.76 7.82 8.57
CA LEU A 162 6.45 7.49 9.13
C LEU A 162 5.36 7.52 8.06
N TYR A 163 5.34 8.60 7.28
CA TYR A 163 4.27 8.82 6.30
C TYR A 163 4.71 8.55 4.87
N ASN A 164 3.83 7.89 4.17
CA ASN A 164 3.81 7.76 2.72
C ASN A 164 2.74 8.68 2.13
N ARG A 165 2.94 9.13 0.90
CA ARG A 165 1.84 9.60 0.05
C ARG A 165 1.12 8.37 -0.41
N CYS A 166 0.11 7.97 0.38
CA CYS A 166 -0.62 6.73 0.19
C CYS A 166 -1.68 6.95 -0.87
N HIS A 167 -1.62 6.20 -1.96
CA HIS A 167 -2.71 6.19 -2.92
C HIS A 167 -3.95 5.55 -2.29
N LEU A 168 -5.12 6.09 -2.58
CA LEU A 168 -6.40 5.44 -2.27
C LEU A 168 -6.60 4.27 -3.22
N ILE A 169 -6.50 4.49 -4.52
CA ILE A 169 -6.42 3.43 -5.53
C ILE A 169 -4.96 3.34 -5.98
N GLY A 170 -4.32 2.18 -5.76
CA GLY A 170 -2.91 1.96 -6.05
C GLY A 170 -2.53 2.20 -7.51
N TYR A 171 -1.33 2.73 -7.75
CA TYR A 171 -0.82 2.97 -9.11
C TYR A 171 -0.90 1.74 -10.02
N GLU A 172 -0.66 0.55 -9.46
CA GLU A 172 -0.70 -0.70 -10.24
C GLU A 172 -2.10 -1.08 -10.74
N LEU A 173 -3.15 -0.46 -10.20
CA LEU A 173 -4.54 -0.74 -10.55
C LEU A 173 -5.06 0.15 -11.68
N THR A 174 -4.74 1.46 -11.66
CA THR A 174 -5.30 2.42 -12.62
C THR A 174 -4.25 3.30 -13.29
N GLY A 175 -2.96 3.17 -12.96
CA GLY A 175 -1.91 4.02 -13.54
C GLY A 175 -1.97 5.48 -13.08
N GLU A 176 -2.92 5.84 -12.20
CA GLU A 176 -3.09 7.20 -11.70
C GLU A 176 -1.95 7.56 -10.72
N ASN A 177 -1.01 8.39 -11.16
CA ASN A 177 0.24 8.61 -10.44
C ASN A 177 0.19 9.79 -9.47
N ALA A 178 0.13 11.02 -9.99
CA ALA A 178 0.31 12.26 -9.23
C ALA A 178 -1.00 13.02 -9.09
N ASN A 179 -2.07 12.34 -8.74
CA ASN A 179 -3.38 12.93 -8.53
C ASN A 179 -3.57 13.33 -7.05
N PRO A 180 -3.71 14.63 -6.72
CA PRO A 180 -3.94 15.06 -5.35
C PRO A 180 -5.27 14.55 -4.76
N LEU A 181 -6.24 14.16 -5.58
CA LEU A 181 -7.52 13.59 -5.16
C LEU A 181 -7.42 12.12 -4.76
N ASN A 182 -6.31 11.47 -5.11
CA ASN A 182 -6.04 10.05 -4.85
C ASN A 182 -4.92 9.83 -3.83
N LEU A 183 -4.42 10.87 -3.15
CA LEU A 183 -3.28 10.76 -2.24
C LEU A 183 -3.62 11.29 -0.85
N ILE A 184 -3.43 10.46 0.17
CA ILE A 184 -3.60 10.83 1.58
C ILE A 184 -2.27 10.69 2.35
N THR A 185 -2.23 11.31 3.54
CA THR A 185 -1.16 11.08 4.52
C THR A 185 -1.41 9.75 5.23
N GLY A 186 -0.77 8.71 4.76
CA GLY A 186 -0.88 7.35 5.32
C GLY A 186 0.42 6.92 5.99
N THR A 187 0.34 6.14 7.05
CA THR A 187 1.52 5.54 7.67
C THR A 187 2.14 4.49 6.75
N ARG A 188 3.45 4.25 6.93
CA ARG A 188 4.12 3.14 6.24
C ARG A 188 3.45 1.80 6.54
N TYR A 189 3.02 1.59 7.79
CA TYR A 189 2.36 0.37 8.22
C TYR A 189 1.00 0.17 7.54
N MET A 190 0.13 1.21 7.52
CA MET A 190 -1.14 1.13 6.79
C MET A 190 -0.92 0.85 5.31
N ASN A 191 0.01 1.58 4.66
CA ASN A 191 0.23 1.45 3.22
C ASN A 191 0.70 0.05 2.83
N VAL A 192 1.69 -0.52 3.55
CA VAL A 192 2.38 -1.75 3.12
C VAL A 192 1.80 -3.01 3.74
N GLU A 193 1.43 -2.94 5.03
CA GLU A 193 0.90 -4.11 5.74
C GLU A 193 -0.63 -4.15 5.67
N GLY A 194 -1.28 -2.97 5.51
CA GLY A 194 -2.73 -2.86 5.45
C GLY A 194 -3.28 -2.93 4.03
N MET A 195 -2.89 -2.00 3.17
CA MET A 195 -3.52 -1.80 1.85
C MET A 195 -2.91 -2.66 0.74
N GLU A 196 -1.58 -2.65 0.60
CA GLU A 196 -0.86 -3.32 -0.50
C GLU A 196 -1.24 -4.80 -0.71
N PRO A 197 -1.50 -5.62 0.33
CA PRO A 197 -1.95 -7.01 0.11
C PRO A 197 -3.26 -7.11 -0.68
N PHE A 198 -4.22 -6.22 -0.46
CA PHE A 198 -5.51 -6.18 -1.16
C PHE A 198 -5.40 -5.58 -2.56
N GLU A 199 -4.51 -4.59 -2.75
CA GLU A 199 -4.18 -4.04 -4.05
C GLU A 199 -3.53 -5.11 -4.94
N ASN A 200 -2.55 -5.84 -4.41
CA ASN A 200 -1.90 -6.95 -5.12
C ASN A 200 -2.89 -8.07 -5.49
N GLU A 201 -3.78 -8.49 -4.57
CA GLU A 201 -4.80 -9.50 -4.80
C GLU A 201 -5.75 -9.06 -5.95
N THR A 202 -6.16 -7.80 -5.94
CA THR A 202 -6.99 -7.19 -6.98
C THR A 202 -6.26 -7.18 -8.33
N ALA A 203 -5.02 -6.72 -8.36
CA ALA A 203 -4.22 -6.68 -9.58
C ALA A 203 -3.97 -8.07 -10.17
N ASP A 204 -3.67 -9.05 -9.34
CA ASP A 204 -3.43 -10.44 -9.76
C ASP A 204 -4.72 -11.09 -10.29
N TYR A 205 -5.88 -10.80 -9.68
CA TYR A 205 -7.17 -11.26 -10.20
C TYR A 205 -7.44 -10.70 -11.59
N ILE A 206 -7.32 -9.38 -11.79
CA ILE A 206 -7.55 -8.74 -13.08
C ILE A 206 -6.59 -9.28 -14.15
N ARG A 207 -5.29 -9.40 -13.84
CA ARG A 207 -4.28 -9.92 -14.77
C ARG A 207 -4.54 -11.37 -15.17
N SER A 208 -5.02 -12.19 -14.24
CA SER A 208 -5.20 -13.63 -14.49
C SER A 208 -6.52 -13.95 -15.22
N THR A 209 -7.57 -13.15 -15.00
CA THR A 209 -8.91 -13.43 -15.53
C THR A 209 -9.30 -12.53 -16.70
N GLY A 210 -8.77 -11.31 -16.76
CA GLY A 210 -9.22 -10.26 -17.68
C GLY A 210 -10.58 -9.65 -17.29
N SER A 211 -11.12 -10.02 -16.13
CA SER A 211 -12.40 -9.52 -15.61
C SER A 211 -12.20 -8.18 -14.90
N HIS A 212 -13.33 -7.45 -14.74
CA HIS A 212 -13.35 -6.18 -14.04
C HIS A 212 -13.55 -6.37 -12.53
N VAL A 213 -13.01 -5.43 -11.77
CA VAL A 213 -13.24 -5.33 -10.32
C VAL A 213 -13.82 -3.95 -10.00
N GLN A 214 -15.00 -3.92 -9.40
CA GLN A 214 -15.49 -2.70 -8.74
C GLN A 214 -14.68 -2.50 -7.48
N TYR A 215 -14.04 -1.34 -7.35
CA TYR A 215 -13.08 -1.02 -6.29
C TYR A 215 -13.39 0.36 -5.72
N ARG A 216 -13.44 0.48 -4.39
CA ARG A 216 -13.68 1.75 -3.73
C ARG A 216 -12.85 1.87 -2.46
N VAL A 217 -12.27 3.04 -2.26
CA VAL A 217 -11.55 3.38 -1.03
C VAL A 217 -12.12 4.66 -0.44
N THR A 218 -12.58 4.56 0.78
CA THR A 218 -13.16 5.67 1.55
C THR A 218 -12.22 6.03 2.69
N PRO A 219 -11.52 7.17 2.65
CA PRO A 219 -10.75 7.65 3.79
C PRO A 219 -11.70 8.14 4.90
N VAL A 220 -11.42 7.74 6.13
CA VAL A 220 -12.27 8.04 7.28
C VAL A 220 -11.62 9.10 8.16
N PHE A 221 -12.20 10.29 8.17
CA PHE A 221 -11.74 11.41 9.01
C PHE A 221 -12.71 11.66 10.16
N GLU A 222 -12.18 11.84 11.36
CA GLU A 222 -12.98 12.17 12.53
C GLU A 222 -13.00 13.69 12.74
N GLY A 223 -14.17 14.28 12.71
CA GLY A 223 -14.33 15.72 12.87
C GLY A 223 -13.46 16.53 11.89
N ASN A 224 -12.64 17.44 12.42
CA ASN A 224 -11.75 18.30 11.65
C ASN A 224 -10.32 17.76 11.54
N ASN A 225 -10.09 16.50 11.81
CA ASN A 225 -8.78 15.88 11.68
C ASN A 225 -8.26 15.97 10.23
N LEU A 226 -6.98 16.33 10.08
CA LEU A 226 -6.33 16.44 8.77
C LEU A 226 -5.74 15.10 8.29
N VAL A 227 -5.60 14.13 9.19
CA VAL A 227 -5.14 12.78 8.87
C VAL A 227 -6.30 11.81 9.11
N ALA A 228 -6.55 10.91 8.15
CA ALA A 228 -7.58 9.89 8.29
C ALA A 228 -7.22 8.89 9.40
N SER A 229 -8.19 8.44 10.20
CA SER A 229 -7.99 7.36 11.17
C SER A 229 -7.74 6.00 10.50
N GLY A 230 -8.14 5.86 9.25
CA GLY A 230 -7.95 4.70 8.40
C GLY A 230 -8.67 4.85 7.07
N VAL A 231 -8.70 3.79 6.30
CA VAL A 231 -9.45 3.71 5.04
C VAL A 231 -10.32 2.46 5.02
N LEU A 232 -11.55 2.59 4.54
CA LEU A 232 -12.38 1.45 4.15
C LEU A 232 -12.01 1.08 2.71
N MET A 233 -11.57 -0.14 2.49
CA MET A 233 -11.32 -0.69 1.16
C MET A 233 -12.36 -1.74 0.84
N GLU A 234 -12.94 -1.64 -0.35
CA GLU A 234 -14.01 -2.50 -0.83
C GLU A 234 -13.70 -2.95 -2.25
N ALA A 235 -13.87 -4.20 -2.53
CA ALA A 235 -13.74 -4.74 -3.88
C ALA A 235 -14.71 -5.89 -4.14
N GLU A 236 -15.16 -5.99 -5.38
CA GLU A 236 -15.98 -7.10 -5.87
C GLU A 236 -15.71 -7.32 -7.36
N SER A 237 -15.43 -8.56 -7.74
CA SER A 237 -15.32 -8.95 -9.15
C SER A 237 -16.68 -8.92 -9.82
N VAL A 238 -16.79 -8.19 -10.96
CA VAL A 238 -18.07 -7.81 -11.55
C VAL A 238 -18.72 -8.98 -12.31
N GLU A 239 -17.99 -9.62 -13.22
CA GLU A 239 -18.53 -10.63 -14.15
C GLU A 239 -19.00 -11.90 -13.42
N ASP A 240 -18.33 -12.28 -12.34
CA ASP A 240 -18.68 -13.46 -11.55
C ASP A 240 -19.38 -13.13 -10.22
N LYS A 241 -19.73 -11.85 -10.01
CA LYS A 241 -20.47 -11.36 -8.83
C LYS A 241 -19.78 -11.72 -7.52
N GLY A 242 -18.52 -11.35 -7.41
CA GLY A 242 -17.72 -11.52 -6.21
C GLY A 242 -17.25 -12.94 -5.93
N GLN A 243 -17.45 -13.90 -6.85
CA GLN A 243 -17.02 -15.27 -6.60
C GLN A 243 -15.50 -15.43 -6.66
N GLY A 244 -14.83 -14.66 -7.51
CA GLY A 244 -13.38 -14.72 -7.66
C GLY A 244 -12.62 -13.77 -6.77
N LEU A 245 -13.19 -12.60 -6.48
CA LEU A 245 -12.63 -11.60 -5.59
C LEU A 245 -13.72 -10.83 -4.86
N MET A 246 -13.66 -10.81 -3.54
CA MET A 246 -14.55 -9.96 -2.73
C MET A 246 -13.87 -9.65 -1.40
N PHE A 247 -13.83 -8.37 -1.03
CA PHE A 247 -13.43 -7.96 0.31
C PHE A 247 -14.06 -6.63 0.75
N CYS A 248 -14.22 -6.48 2.05
CA CYS A 248 -14.60 -5.26 2.72
C CYS A 248 -13.81 -5.17 4.02
N VAL A 249 -12.79 -4.31 4.03
CA VAL A 249 -11.81 -4.21 5.11
C VAL A 249 -11.53 -2.76 5.48
N TYR A 250 -11.30 -2.53 6.78
CA TYR A 250 -10.84 -1.24 7.28
C TYR A 250 -9.35 -1.34 7.61
N CYS A 251 -8.51 -0.58 6.92
CA CYS A 251 -7.07 -0.49 7.18
C CYS A 251 -6.78 0.66 8.14
N TYR A 252 -6.16 0.36 9.28
CA TYR A 252 -5.88 1.35 10.33
C TYR A 252 -4.69 2.23 9.97
N ASN A 253 -4.87 3.56 10.05
CA ASN A 253 -3.77 4.50 9.84
C ASN A 253 -2.96 4.70 11.12
N VAL A 254 -2.31 3.64 11.55
CA VAL A 254 -1.46 3.58 12.74
C VAL A 254 -0.03 3.19 12.38
N GLN A 255 0.90 3.39 13.31
CA GLN A 255 2.25 2.84 13.20
C GLN A 255 2.64 2.27 14.57
N PRO A 256 2.94 0.97 14.70
CA PRO A 256 3.37 0.38 15.96
C PRO A 256 4.53 1.18 16.59
N GLY A 257 4.42 1.47 17.90
CA GLY A 257 5.41 2.25 18.63
C GLY A 257 5.35 3.77 18.43
N ILE A 258 4.39 4.28 17.66
CA ILE A 258 4.21 5.72 17.39
C ILE A 258 2.79 6.14 17.78
N VAL A 259 2.67 7.30 18.43
CA VAL A 259 1.41 8.01 18.65
C VAL A 259 1.26 9.09 17.58
N ILE A 260 0.15 9.07 16.88
CA ILE A 260 -0.19 10.05 15.82
C ILE A 260 -1.23 11.01 16.37
N ASN A 261 -1.00 12.30 16.17
CA ASN A 261 -2.02 13.32 16.33
C ASN A 261 -2.76 13.50 15.01
N TYR A 262 -3.93 12.91 14.89
CA TYR A 262 -4.72 12.97 13.65
C TYR A 262 -5.23 14.38 13.32
N ALA A 263 -5.28 15.29 14.31
CA ALA A 263 -5.74 16.65 14.07
C ALA A 263 -4.82 17.40 13.07
N ASP A 264 -3.50 17.15 13.13
CA ASP A 264 -2.51 17.89 12.32
C ASP A 264 -1.44 17.02 11.67
N GLY A 265 -1.35 15.72 11.99
CA GLY A 265 -0.32 14.79 11.50
C GLY A 265 0.99 14.85 12.28
N SER A 266 1.09 15.60 13.35
CA SER A 266 2.25 15.52 14.24
C SER A 266 2.29 14.15 14.94
N SER A 267 3.48 13.71 15.35
CA SER A 267 3.66 12.38 15.93
C SER A 267 4.76 12.36 16.98
N ALA A 268 4.67 11.40 17.87
CA ALA A 268 5.67 11.14 18.91
C ALA A 268 5.86 9.63 19.08
N ARG A 269 6.99 9.22 19.67
CA ARG A 269 7.13 7.83 20.12
C ARG A 269 6.08 7.53 21.18
N ALA A 270 5.50 6.34 21.11
CA ALA A 270 4.73 5.84 22.24
C ALA A 270 5.66 5.76 23.45
N GLU A 271 5.30 6.45 24.53
CA GLU A 271 6.03 6.30 25.78
C GLU A 271 5.87 4.85 26.23
N ILE A 272 6.99 4.16 26.40
CA ILE A 272 6.99 2.92 27.18
C ILE A 272 6.79 3.37 28.62
N SER A 273 5.53 3.56 29.00
CA SER A 273 5.19 3.89 30.38
C SER A 273 5.60 2.70 31.23
N SER A 274 6.71 2.84 31.95
CA SER A 274 7.13 1.88 32.97
C SER A 274 6.13 1.77 34.13
N THR A 275 4.97 2.40 33.99
CA THR A 275 3.82 2.38 34.92
C THR A 275 2.58 1.74 34.33
N ALA A 276 2.67 1.00 33.20
CA ALA A 276 1.57 0.12 32.77
C ALA A 276 1.60 -1.19 33.57
N THR A 277 1.53 -1.05 34.90
CA THR A 277 1.03 -2.09 35.76
C THR A 277 -0.49 -2.09 35.61
N ALA A 278 -1.00 -3.17 35.00
CA ALA A 278 -2.42 -3.53 34.95
C ALA A 278 -3.36 -2.57 34.15
N ALA A 279 -3.20 -2.51 32.84
CA ALA A 279 -4.36 -2.39 31.93
C ALA A 279 -4.44 -3.71 31.16
N SER A 280 -5.41 -4.51 31.53
CA SER A 280 -5.87 -5.81 30.99
C SER A 280 -5.05 -6.34 29.79
N SER A 281 -4.02 -7.13 30.06
CA SER A 281 -3.58 -8.13 29.11
C SER A 281 -4.77 -9.07 28.89
N GLU A 282 -5.53 -8.88 27.83
CA GLU A 282 -6.47 -9.91 27.42
C GLU A 282 -5.62 -11.16 27.18
N GLN A 283 -5.77 -12.12 28.09
CA GLN A 283 -5.13 -13.41 27.97
C GLN A 283 -5.74 -14.09 26.75
N MET A 284 -5.04 -13.97 25.63
CA MET A 284 -5.43 -14.65 24.41
C MET A 284 -5.03 -16.12 24.49
N THR A 285 -5.87 -16.99 23.94
CA THR A 285 -5.55 -18.40 23.87
C THR A 285 -4.98 -18.74 22.49
N TYR A 286 -3.77 -19.31 22.50
CA TYR A 286 -3.06 -19.76 21.31
C TYR A 286 -2.91 -21.27 21.28
N ILE A 287 -2.79 -21.83 20.10
CA ILE A 287 -2.35 -23.20 19.88
C ILE A 287 -0.90 -23.20 19.42
N VAL A 288 -0.02 -23.77 20.23
CA VAL A 288 1.41 -23.87 19.92
C VAL A 288 1.70 -25.23 19.30
N ASN A 289 2.36 -25.23 18.15
CA ASN A 289 2.90 -26.43 17.53
C ASN A 289 4.37 -26.59 17.93
N THR A 290 4.62 -27.45 18.90
CA THR A 290 5.97 -27.68 19.44
C THR A 290 6.93 -28.34 18.45
N ASN A 291 6.42 -28.94 17.38
CA ASN A 291 7.24 -29.55 16.35
C ASN A 291 7.80 -28.53 15.36
N THR A 292 7.04 -27.46 15.10
CA THR A 292 7.44 -26.41 14.13
C THR A 292 7.89 -25.11 14.80
N GLY A 293 7.72 -25.00 16.12
CA GLY A 293 8.00 -23.78 16.87
C GLY A 293 7.03 -22.63 16.56
N LYS A 294 5.86 -22.91 15.98
CA LYS A 294 4.88 -21.87 15.60
C LYS A 294 3.67 -21.89 16.50
N PHE A 295 3.12 -20.70 16.78
CA PHE A 295 1.84 -20.56 17.46
C PHE A 295 0.77 -19.98 16.53
N HIS A 296 -0.50 -20.30 16.83
CA HIS A 296 -1.65 -20.05 15.98
C HIS A 296 -2.81 -19.53 16.80
N LEU A 297 -3.69 -18.72 16.20
CA LEU A 297 -5.02 -18.43 16.74
C LEU A 297 -5.87 -19.72 16.77
N LEU A 298 -6.81 -19.84 17.70
CA LEU A 298 -7.73 -20.98 17.78
C LEU A 298 -8.49 -21.24 16.47
N THR A 299 -8.82 -20.17 15.75
CA THR A 299 -9.56 -20.20 14.48
C THR A 299 -8.67 -20.51 13.25
N CYS A 300 -7.35 -20.65 13.43
CA CYS A 300 -6.45 -20.89 12.31
C CYS A 300 -6.72 -22.26 11.66
N PRO A 301 -6.97 -22.32 10.35
CA PRO A 301 -7.18 -23.59 9.64
C PRO A 301 -6.03 -24.60 9.81
N SER A 302 -4.80 -24.12 10.03
CA SER A 302 -3.64 -25.01 10.24
C SER A 302 -3.65 -25.73 11.58
N VAL A 303 -4.54 -25.38 12.52
CA VAL A 303 -4.64 -26.04 13.83
C VAL A 303 -5.16 -27.47 13.70
N SER A 304 -6.03 -27.75 12.73
CA SER A 304 -6.54 -29.09 12.45
C SER A 304 -5.44 -30.07 12.00
N ASP A 305 -4.39 -29.54 11.37
CA ASP A 305 -3.30 -30.34 10.82
C ASP A 305 -2.21 -30.68 11.86
N ILE A 306 -2.28 -30.05 13.05
CA ILE A 306 -1.31 -30.29 14.13
C ILE A 306 -1.65 -31.59 14.84
N LYS A 307 -0.70 -32.53 14.87
CA LYS A 307 -0.85 -33.78 15.61
C LYS A 307 -1.00 -33.47 17.10
N GLU A 308 -1.93 -34.13 17.80
CA GLU A 308 -2.24 -33.84 19.21
C GLU A 308 -1.01 -33.89 20.14
N LYS A 309 -0.06 -34.79 19.90
CA LYS A 309 1.19 -34.87 20.67
C LYS A 309 2.09 -33.64 20.55
N ASN A 310 1.88 -32.78 19.55
CA ASN A 310 2.67 -31.56 19.28
C ASN A 310 1.82 -30.30 19.52
N LYS A 311 0.60 -30.42 20.02
CA LYS A 311 -0.35 -29.35 20.22
C LYS A 311 -0.40 -28.96 21.70
N ILE A 312 -0.08 -27.71 22.01
CA ILE A 312 -0.22 -27.17 23.37
C ILE A 312 -1.15 -25.95 23.28
N THR A 313 -2.12 -25.90 24.17
CA THR A 313 -2.94 -24.69 24.37
C THR A 313 -2.21 -23.79 25.34
N TYR A 314 -1.96 -22.56 24.95
CA TYR A 314 -1.31 -21.52 25.77
C TYR A 314 -2.29 -20.36 25.94
N SER A 315 -2.51 -19.93 27.18
CA SER A 315 -3.29 -18.74 27.51
C SER A 315 -2.36 -17.71 28.14
N GLY A 316 -2.15 -16.60 27.44
CA GLY A 316 -1.21 -15.57 27.88
C GLY A 316 -0.94 -14.55 26.77
N ASN A 317 0.14 -13.79 26.90
CA ASN A 317 0.52 -12.76 25.95
C ASN A 317 1.29 -13.36 24.78
N ARG A 318 1.11 -12.75 23.61
CA ARG A 318 1.83 -13.08 22.37
C ARG A 318 3.35 -12.95 22.54
N GLU A 319 3.78 -11.88 23.19
CA GLU A 319 5.17 -11.55 23.45
C GLU A 319 5.88 -12.58 24.32
N ASP A 320 5.15 -13.21 25.22
CA ASP A 320 5.68 -14.29 26.05
C ASP A 320 6.05 -15.52 25.19
N LEU A 321 5.22 -15.85 24.20
CA LEU A 321 5.53 -16.93 23.25
C LEU A 321 6.73 -16.61 22.38
N ILE A 322 6.83 -15.36 21.91
CA ILE A 322 7.97 -14.90 21.12
C ILE A 322 9.26 -14.93 21.98
N SER A 323 9.20 -14.49 23.24
CA SER A 323 10.32 -14.53 24.16
C SER A 323 10.80 -15.96 24.48
N GLN A 324 9.90 -16.93 24.41
CA GLN A 324 10.17 -18.35 24.54
C GLN A 324 10.72 -19.00 23.26
N GLY A 325 10.88 -18.20 22.17
CA GLY A 325 11.44 -18.66 20.91
C GLY A 325 10.41 -19.25 19.93
N TYR A 326 9.10 -19.06 20.18
CA TYR A 326 8.07 -19.44 19.22
C TYR A 326 7.84 -18.32 18.20
N GLU A 327 7.48 -18.70 16.98
CA GLU A 327 7.17 -17.76 15.89
C GLU A 327 5.66 -17.73 15.60
N PRO A 328 5.10 -16.57 15.26
CA PRO A 328 3.71 -16.47 14.81
C PRO A 328 3.50 -17.24 13.51
N CYS A 329 2.33 -17.83 13.35
CA CYS A 329 1.93 -18.47 12.10
C CYS A 329 1.64 -17.41 11.03
N LYS A 330 2.33 -17.47 9.90
CA LYS A 330 2.14 -16.53 8.77
C LYS A 330 0.74 -16.57 8.16
N ARG A 331 -0.03 -17.65 8.36
CA ARG A 331 -1.37 -17.83 7.79
C ARG A 331 -2.47 -17.15 8.62
N CYS A 332 -2.33 -17.07 9.92
CA CYS A 332 -3.31 -16.42 10.80
C CYS A 332 -2.73 -15.20 11.53
N ASN A 333 -1.48 -14.86 11.25
CA ASN A 333 -0.74 -13.74 11.85
C ASN A 333 -0.96 -13.62 13.38
N SER A 334 -0.85 -14.78 14.06
CA SER A 334 -1.12 -14.94 15.48
C SER A 334 -0.16 -14.13 16.37
#